data_b3c96f7e2fb8fd27aeec1640d47f9cee
#
_entry.id   b3c96f7e2fb8fd27aeec1640d47f9cee
#
_cell.length_a   1.000
_cell.length_b   1.000
_cell.length_c   1.000
_cell.angle_alpha   90.00
_cell.angle_beta   90.00
_cell.angle_gamma   90.00
#
_symmetry.space_group_name_H-M   'P 1'
#
loop_
_entity.id
_entity.type
_entity.pdbx_description
1 polymer ?
#
loop_
_entity_poly.entity_id
_entity_poly.type
_entity_poly.pdbx_seq_one_letter_code
_entity_poly.pdbx_strand_id
1 'polypeptide(L)'
;MTDNWRIWNKAKDYGDLLYKRAIGDLDEMESSKALCRVLSSFYEKRMKVLDVGCGAGHYLRSIRLGIDEDIDYTGVDATEYYVNLARTAFGDAARFLRGDIYNLPFEDNSFDIVICNNLILHLPPPPIKPVSELVRTSSKYIIVRTVFAERNYIIKEVRSSYEEKQGLPIRDGNLIDSKGEPLVYNYFNMYTEKYFRDIVADINEKIDVKIVPDDSWSSFDNTALAGKTATKVISGKQVSGNLLLDWRFLVLSQK
;
A
#
# COMPACT_ATOMS: atom_id res chain seq x y z
N MET A 1 -2.95 -12.56 19.31
CA MET A 1 -2.15 -12.86 18.11
C MET A 1 -0.79 -12.23 18.30
N THR A 2 0.27 -12.93 18.02
CA THR A 2 1.63 -12.37 18.07
C THR A 2 1.79 -11.38 16.91
N ASP A 3 2.38 -10.19 17.16
CA ASP A 3 2.59 -9.13 16.13
C ASP A 3 3.79 -9.44 15.21
N ASN A 4 4.11 -10.71 15.01
CA ASN A 4 5.28 -11.16 14.24
C ASN A 4 5.24 -10.77 12.74
N TRP A 5 4.06 -10.39 12.23
CA TRP A 5 3.85 -9.94 10.87
C TRP A 5 4.08 -8.42 10.66
N ARG A 6 4.15 -7.64 11.75
CA ARG A 6 4.35 -6.18 11.70
C ARG A 6 5.83 -5.81 11.51
N ILE A 7 6.45 -6.34 10.48
CA ILE A 7 7.88 -6.12 10.20
C ILE A 7 8.20 -4.65 9.90
N TRP A 8 7.23 -3.89 9.40
CA TRP A 8 7.37 -2.48 9.03
C TRP A 8 7.80 -1.62 10.21
N ASN A 9 7.40 -1.97 11.44
CA ASN A 9 7.84 -1.30 12.67
C ASN A 9 9.37 -1.35 12.87
N LYS A 10 10.05 -2.31 12.22
CA LYS A 10 11.50 -2.52 12.29
C LYS A 10 12.23 -2.13 11.00
N ALA A 11 11.50 -1.87 9.91
CA ALA A 11 12.03 -1.62 8.57
C ALA A 11 12.47 -0.16 8.38
N LYS A 12 13.41 0.34 9.20
CA LYS A 12 13.89 1.73 9.12
C LYS A 12 14.50 2.05 7.76
N ASP A 13 15.38 1.18 7.23
CA ASP A 13 16.01 1.38 5.92
C ASP A 13 15.00 1.56 4.79
N TYR A 14 13.85 0.86 4.87
CA TYR A 14 12.77 1.04 3.92
C TYR A 14 12.07 2.39 4.09
N GLY A 15 11.85 2.83 5.34
CA GLY A 15 11.34 4.16 5.64
C GLY A 15 12.23 5.27 5.08
N ASP A 16 13.56 5.13 5.27
CA ASP A 16 14.54 6.08 4.74
C ASP A 16 14.53 6.11 3.20
N LEU A 17 14.32 4.97 2.55
CA LEU A 17 14.14 4.89 1.10
C LEU A 17 12.90 5.65 0.64
N LEU A 18 11.76 5.50 1.34
CA LEU A 18 10.53 6.23 1.06
C LEU A 18 10.70 7.73 1.31
N TYR A 19 11.41 8.10 2.38
CA TYR A 19 11.73 9.49 2.67
C TYR A 19 12.54 10.16 1.56
N LYS A 20 13.60 9.51 1.07
CA LYS A 20 14.38 10.01 -0.07
C LYS A 20 13.53 10.25 -1.31
N ARG A 21 12.50 9.43 -1.53
CA ARG A 21 11.52 9.66 -2.61
C ARG A 21 10.59 10.85 -2.31
N ALA A 22 10.17 10.99 -1.05
CA ALA A 22 9.30 12.08 -0.62
C ALA A 22 9.97 13.45 -0.81
N ILE A 23 11.26 13.56 -0.52
CA ILE A 23 12.02 14.82 -0.69
C ILE A 23 12.63 15.01 -2.09
N GLY A 24 12.56 13.99 -2.96
CA GLY A 24 13.05 14.09 -4.34
C GLY A 24 14.49 13.66 -4.56
N ASP A 25 15.18 13.11 -3.56
CA ASP A 25 16.53 12.55 -3.70
C ASP A 25 16.55 11.26 -4.52
N LEU A 26 15.40 10.61 -4.65
CA LEU A 26 15.18 9.44 -5.52
C LEU A 26 13.99 9.67 -6.43
N ASP A 27 14.02 9.00 -7.59
CA ASP A 27 12.96 9.05 -8.56
C ASP A 27 11.63 8.52 -7.99
N GLU A 28 10.51 8.97 -8.54
CA GLU A 28 9.19 8.48 -8.21
C GLU A 28 9.05 6.98 -8.49
N MET A 29 8.29 6.31 -7.67
CA MET A 29 7.94 4.90 -7.92
C MET A 29 6.95 4.78 -9.09
N GLU A 30 7.05 3.71 -9.85
CA GLU A 30 6.06 3.42 -10.90
C GLU A 30 4.63 3.30 -10.32
N SER A 31 4.50 2.76 -9.10
CA SER A 31 3.22 2.73 -8.38
C SER A 31 2.66 4.13 -8.06
N SER A 32 3.53 5.11 -7.78
CA SER A 32 3.12 6.49 -7.55
C SER A 32 2.59 7.14 -8.83
N LYS A 33 3.29 6.94 -9.94
CA LYS A 33 2.86 7.42 -11.27
C LYS A 33 1.55 6.76 -11.69
N ALA A 34 1.40 5.44 -11.45
CA ALA A 34 0.17 4.72 -11.74
C ALA A 34 -1.01 5.24 -10.92
N LEU A 35 -0.79 5.49 -9.62
CA LEU A 35 -1.81 6.12 -8.79
C LEU A 35 -2.25 7.47 -9.36
N CYS A 36 -1.32 8.33 -9.76
CA CYS A 36 -1.65 9.65 -10.33
C CYS A 36 -2.51 9.52 -11.58
N ARG A 37 -2.22 8.55 -12.48
CA ARG A 37 -3.05 8.29 -13.66
C ARG A 37 -4.50 7.91 -13.30
N VAL A 38 -4.68 7.07 -12.29
CA VAL A 38 -6.02 6.66 -11.84
C VAL A 38 -6.70 7.79 -11.09
N LEU A 39 -6.01 8.41 -10.12
CA LEU A 39 -6.56 9.47 -9.26
C LEU A 39 -7.02 10.68 -10.07
N SER A 40 -6.30 11.06 -11.14
CA SER A 40 -6.67 12.20 -12.01
C SER A 40 -8.05 12.05 -12.66
N SER A 41 -8.57 10.83 -12.78
CA SER A 41 -9.91 10.58 -13.32
C SER A 41 -11.06 10.84 -12.33
N PHE A 42 -10.73 11.03 -11.05
CA PHE A 42 -11.71 11.13 -9.96
C PHE A 42 -11.52 12.39 -9.10
N TYR A 43 -10.31 12.98 -9.14
CA TYR A 43 -9.97 14.14 -8.32
C TYR A 43 -10.49 15.44 -8.95
N GLU A 44 -11.11 16.25 -8.13
CA GLU A 44 -11.46 17.64 -8.43
C GLU A 44 -10.79 18.55 -7.38
N LYS A 45 -10.46 19.79 -7.78
CA LYS A 45 -9.82 20.76 -6.86
C LYS A 45 -10.62 20.93 -5.57
N ARG A 46 -9.90 21.01 -4.44
CA ARG A 46 -10.41 21.12 -3.08
C ARG A 46 -11.02 19.83 -2.50
N MET A 47 -10.96 18.72 -3.21
CA MET A 47 -11.30 17.44 -2.59
C MET A 47 -10.29 17.11 -1.50
N LYS A 48 -10.80 16.58 -0.38
CA LYS A 48 -10.00 16.07 0.73
C LYS A 48 -9.56 14.64 0.43
N VAL A 49 -8.26 14.40 0.47
CA VAL A 49 -7.68 13.09 0.21
C VAL A 49 -7.05 12.51 1.46
N LEU A 50 -7.47 11.29 1.82
CA LEU A 50 -6.83 10.47 2.85
C LEU A 50 -5.96 9.40 2.20
N ASP A 51 -4.68 9.30 2.60
CA ASP A 51 -3.77 8.22 2.21
C ASP A 51 -3.53 7.28 3.39
N VAL A 52 -4.05 6.05 3.29
CA VAL A 52 -3.97 5.03 4.34
C VAL A 52 -2.80 4.09 4.05
N GLY A 53 -1.82 4.06 4.95
CA GLY A 53 -0.51 3.43 4.74
C GLY A 53 0.43 4.34 3.95
N CYS A 54 0.41 5.64 4.29
CA CYS A 54 1.14 6.69 3.55
C CYS A 54 2.68 6.56 3.59
N GLY A 55 3.21 5.71 4.50
CA GLY A 55 4.65 5.59 4.71
C GLY A 55 5.27 6.95 5.05
N ALA A 56 6.36 7.31 4.38
CA ALA A 56 7.02 8.62 4.54
C ALA A 56 6.43 9.73 3.63
N GLY A 57 5.21 9.55 3.09
CA GLY A 57 4.52 10.56 2.29
C GLY A 57 4.96 10.64 0.82
N HIS A 58 5.67 9.65 0.31
CA HIS A 58 6.21 9.67 -1.05
C HIS A 58 5.15 9.76 -2.16
N TYR A 59 3.92 9.27 -1.94
CA TYR A 59 2.80 9.45 -2.86
C TYR A 59 2.35 10.91 -2.95
N LEU A 60 2.36 11.66 -1.82
CA LEU A 60 2.00 13.08 -1.84
C LEU A 60 2.88 13.88 -2.80
N ARG A 61 4.21 13.63 -2.81
CA ARG A 61 5.09 14.30 -3.76
C ARG A 61 4.64 14.07 -5.21
N SER A 62 4.36 12.83 -5.58
CA SER A 62 3.90 12.49 -6.93
C SER A 62 2.56 13.13 -7.28
N ILE A 63 1.62 13.15 -6.32
CA ILE A 63 0.31 13.77 -6.52
C ILE A 63 0.47 15.29 -6.73
N ARG A 64 1.33 15.96 -5.95
CA ARG A 64 1.60 17.39 -6.12
C ARG A 64 2.24 17.72 -7.46
N LEU A 65 3.14 16.89 -7.91
CA LEU A 65 3.81 17.08 -9.21
C LEU A 65 2.88 16.82 -10.40
N GLY A 66 1.98 15.85 -10.27
CA GLY A 66 1.20 15.35 -11.41
C GLY A 66 -0.26 15.76 -11.44
N ILE A 67 -0.84 16.22 -10.32
CA ILE A 67 -2.29 16.50 -10.21
C ILE A 67 -2.58 17.89 -9.65
N ASP A 68 -2.21 18.14 -8.39
CA ASP A 68 -2.51 19.41 -7.72
C ASP A 68 -1.47 19.70 -6.63
N GLU A 69 -0.72 20.80 -6.78
CA GLU A 69 0.30 21.23 -5.82
C GLU A 69 -0.31 21.57 -4.44
N ASP A 70 -1.54 22.10 -4.45
CA ASP A 70 -2.27 22.57 -3.25
C ASP A 70 -3.27 21.55 -2.70
N ILE A 71 -3.11 20.27 -3.01
CA ILE A 71 -4.03 19.21 -2.58
C ILE A 71 -4.23 19.19 -1.05
N ASP A 72 -5.50 19.11 -0.60
CA ASP A 72 -5.84 18.88 0.81
C ASP A 72 -5.61 17.39 1.15
N TYR A 73 -4.42 17.12 1.67
CA TYR A 73 -3.95 15.75 1.90
C TYR A 73 -3.73 15.47 3.37
N THR A 74 -4.25 14.33 3.81
CA THR A 74 -3.95 13.72 5.10
C THR A 74 -3.37 12.32 4.90
N GLY A 75 -2.20 12.05 5.46
CA GLY A 75 -1.59 10.72 5.48
C GLY A 75 -1.73 10.05 6.84
N VAL A 76 -2.03 8.76 6.86
CA VAL A 76 -2.03 7.94 8.07
C VAL A 76 -1.21 6.66 7.86
N ASP A 77 -0.36 6.34 8.85
CA ASP A 77 0.42 5.10 8.88
C ASP A 77 0.50 4.57 10.31
N ALA A 78 0.57 3.24 10.46
CA ALA A 78 0.71 2.60 11.78
C ALA A 78 2.11 2.73 12.36
N THR A 79 3.12 2.98 11.52
CA THR A 79 4.54 3.04 11.87
C THR A 79 4.94 4.46 12.21
N GLU A 80 5.13 4.76 13.49
CA GLU A 80 5.49 6.10 13.98
C GLU A 80 6.75 6.65 13.30
N TYR A 81 7.73 5.80 13.05
CA TYR A 81 8.96 6.20 12.37
C TYR A 81 8.67 6.80 10.98
N TYR A 82 7.79 6.16 10.20
CA TYR A 82 7.41 6.62 8.87
C TYR A 82 6.62 7.93 8.92
N VAL A 83 5.69 8.06 9.87
CA VAL A 83 4.93 9.29 10.09
C VAL A 83 5.85 10.45 10.42
N ASN A 84 6.88 10.24 11.25
CA ASN A 84 7.84 11.27 11.59
C ASN A 84 8.71 11.68 10.39
N LEU A 85 9.09 10.74 9.53
CA LEU A 85 9.77 11.05 8.26
C LEU A 85 8.87 11.89 7.33
N ALA A 86 7.59 11.55 7.21
CA ALA A 86 6.62 12.31 6.42
C ALA A 86 6.45 13.74 6.94
N ARG A 87 6.33 13.91 8.25
CA ARG A 87 6.30 15.25 8.90
C ARG A 87 7.57 16.04 8.63
N THR A 88 8.73 15.39 8.66
CA THR A 88 10.01 16.02 8.33
C THR A 88 10.07 16.47 6.87
N ALA A 89 9.53 15.67 5.95
CA ALA A 89 9.54 15.96 4.53
C ALA A 89 8.62 17.14 4.15
N PHE A 90 7.46 17.26 4.78
CA PHE A 90 6.40 18.17 4.33
C PHE A 90 6.03 19.26 5.32
N GLY A 91 6.47 19.19 6.59
CA GLY A 91 6.13 20.16 7.61
C GLY A 91 4.62 20.37 7.75
N ASP A 92 4.19 21.62 7.77
CA ASP A 92 2.78 22.01 7.88
C ASP A 92 2.03 22.00 6.54
N ALA A 93 2.72 21.65 5.44
CA ALA A 93 2.09 21.61 4.12
C ALA A 93 1.12 20.43 3.91
N ALA A 94 1.14 19.43 4.80
CA ALA A 94 0.19 18.32 4.83
C ALA A 94 0.08 17.73 6.23
N ARG A 95 -1.03 17.06 6.52
CA ARG A 95 -1.27 16.45 7.81
C ARG A 95 -0.84 14.99 7.83
N PHE A 96 -0.02 14.59 8.81
CA PHE A 96 0.40 13.20 8.99
C PHE A 96 0.12 12.73 10.40
N LEU A 97 -0.54 11.56 10.53
CA LEU A 97 -1.00 10.99 11.79
C LEU A 97 -0.57 9.53 11.90
N ARG A 98 -0.27 9.12 13.13
CA ARG A 98 -0.22 7.70 13.42
C ARG A 98 -1.64 7.15 13.55
N GLY A 99 -1.95 6.03 12.87
CA GLY A 99 -3.25 5.37 12.97
C GLY A 99 -3.21 3.95 12.43
N ASP A 100 -4.18 3.15 12.83
CA ASP A 100 -4.32 1.76 12.39
C ASP A 100 -5.49 1.65 11.41
N ILE A 101 -5.29 1.02 10.26
CA ILE A 101 -6.32 0.80 9.25
C ILE A 101 -7.53 0.02 9.79
N TYR A 102 -7.35 -0.77 10.84
CA TYR A 102 -8.44 -1.50 11.49
C TYR A 102 -9.37 -0.60 12.33
N ASN A 103 -8.94 0.64 12.63
CA ASN A 103 -9.72 1.64 13.38
C ASN A 103 -9.16 3.04 13.08
N LEU A 104 -9.55 3.60 11.93
CA LEU A 104 -9.08 4.91 11.50
C LEU A 104 -9.62 6.02 12.41
N PRO A 105 -8.78 6.98 12.85
CA PRO A 105 -9.17 8.03 13.81
C PRO A 105 -9.91 9.18 13.12
N PHE A 106 -10.86 8.88 12.25
CA PHE A 106 -11.63 9.84 11.49
C PHE A 106 -13.12 9.51 11.56
N GLU A 107 -13.94 10.53 11.43
CA GLU A 107 -15.41 10.38 11.33
C GLU A 107 -15.80 9.78 9.97
N ASP A 108 -17.03 9.28 9.90
CA ASP A 108 -17.61 8.76 8.67
C ASP A 108 -17.68 9.86 7.61
N ASN A 109 -17.40 9.50 6.36
CA ASN A 109 -17.49 10.39 5.20
C ASN A 109 -16.67 11.69 5.31
N SER A 110 -15.56 11.68 6.08
CA SER A 110 -14.76 12.89 6.34
C SER A 110 -13.80 13.25 5.19
N PHE A 111 -13.61 12.37 4.22
CA PHE A 111 -12.78 12.60 3.05
C PHE A 111 -13.52 12.32 1.75
N ASP A 112 -13.26 13.11 0.70
CA ASP A 112 -13.85 12.86 -0.62
C ASP A 112 -13.25 11.64 -1.28
N ILE A 113 -11.93 11.46 -1.17
CA ILE A 113 -11.18 10.33 -1.73
C ILE A 113 -10.33 9.68 -0.65
N VAL A 114 -10.39 8.36 -0.57
CA VAL A 114 -9.49 7.56 0.27
C VAL A 114 -8.62 6.68 -0.63
N ILE A 115 -7.31 6.83 -0.52
CA ILE A 115 -6.35 5.98 -1.23
C ILE A 115 -5.68 5.01 -0.26
N CYS A 116 -5.39 3.79 -0.74
CA CYS A 116 -4.69 2.76 0.04
C CYS A 116 -3.84 1.91 -0.91
N ASN A 117 -2.56 2.26 -1.02
CA ASN A 117 -1.68 1.62 -1.99
C ASN A 117 -0.72 0.65 -1.31
N ASN A 118 -0.63 -0.57 -1.86
CA ASN A 118 0.32 -1.59 -1.44
C ASN A 118 0.24 -1.97 0.06
N LEU A 119 -0.91 -1.78 0.70
CA LEU A 119 -1.09 -2.10 2.12
C LEU A 119 -1.92 -3.37 2.34
N ILE A 120 -3.06 -3.51 1.67
CA ILE A 120 -4.04 -4.60 1.92
C ILE A 120 -3.40 -6.00 1.79
N LEU A 121 -2.48 -6.18 0.84
CA LEU A 121 -1.78 -7.46 0.65
C LEU A 121 -0.89 -7.85 1.85
N HIS A 122 -0.48 -6.88 2.67
CA HIS A 122 0.40 -7.09 3.81
C HIS A 122 -0.35 -7.22 5.15
N LEU A 123 -1.67 -7.21 5.13
CA LEU A 123 -2.49 -7.30 6.34
C LEU A 123 -2.91 -8.75 6.63
N PRO A 124 -3.10 -9.13 7.92
CA PRO A 124 -3.75 -10.38 8.26
C PRO A 124 -5.10 -10.55 7.56
N PRO A 125 -5.37 -11.74 6.98
CA PRO A 125 -6.67 -12.03 6.39
C PRO A 125 -7.74 -12.25 7.46
N PRO A 126 -9.02 -11.98 7.17
CA PRO A 126 -9.57 -11.40 5.96
C PRO A 126 -9.46 -9.86 5.95
N PRO A 127 -9.41 -9.22 4.76
CA PRO A 127 -9.30 -7.76 4.65
C PRO A 127 -10.64 -7.01 4.85
N ILE A 128 -11.67 -7.65 5.38
CA ILE A 128 -13.03 -7.10 5.52
C ILE A 128 -13.01 -5.82 6.36
N LYS A 129 -12.45 -5.87 7.58
CA LYS A 129 -12.42 -4.69 8.46
C LYS A 129 -11.61 -3.53 7.88
N PRO A 130 -10.39 -3.73 7.33
CA PRO A 130 -9.69 -2.70 6.60
C PRO A 130 -10.52 -2.06 5.48
N VAL A 131 -11.14 -2.85 4.61
CA VAL A 131 -11.98 -2.33 3.51
C VAL A 131 -13.17 -1.56 4.06
N SER A 132 -13.83 -2.03 5.14
CA SER A 132 -14.92 -1.33 5.81
C SER A 132 -14.50 0.05 6.33
N GLU A 133 -13.30 0.20 6.89
CA GLU A 133 -12.79 1.47 7.39
C GLU A 133 -12.50 2.46 6.23
N LEU A 134 -11.93 1.96 5.11
CA LEU A 134 -11.76 2.79 3.92
C LEU A 134 -13.10 3.30 3.39
N VAL A 135 -14.11 2.42 3.32
CA VAL A 135 -15.47 2.78 2.90
C VAL A 135 -16.10 3.77 3.87
N ARG A 136 -16.00 3.53 5.17
CA ARG A 136 -16.57 4.40 6.21
C ARG A 136 -16.04 5.82 6.16
N THR A 137 -14.74 5.99 5.95
CA THR A 137 -14.10 7.32 5.99
C THR A 137 -14.22 8.10 4.69
N SER A 138 -14.58 7.45 3.58
CA SER A 138 -14.79 8.08 2.28
C SER A 138 -16.22 8.56 2.08
N SER A 139 -16.40 9.68 1.38
CA SER A 139 -17.71 10.17 0.95
C SER A 139 -18.00 9.93 -0.54
N LYS A 140 -16.96 9.71 -1.37
CA LYS A 140 -17.12 9.56 -2.83
C LYS A 140 -16.33 8.38 -3.40
N TYR A 141 -15.01 8.38 -3.27
CA TYR A 141 -14.17 7.40 -3.96
C TYR A 141 -13.15 6.73 -3.05
N ILE A 142 -12.95 5.44 -3.25
CA ILE A 142 -11.87 4.69 -2.63
C ILE A 142 -11.02 4.07 -3.74
N ILE A 143 -9.70 4.25 -3.68
CA ILE A 143 -8.75 3.73 -4.67
C ILE A 143 -7.73 2.86 -3.94
N VAL A 144 -7.83 1.55 -4.14
CA VAL A 144 -6.92 0.58 -3.50
C VAL A 144 -6.05 -0.07 -4.57
N ARG A 145 -4.73 0.03 -4.44
CA ARG A 145 -3.78 -0.71 -5.27
C ARG A 145 -3.32 -1.97 -4.55
N THR A 146 -3.54 -3.13 -5.16
CA THR A 146 -3.15 -4.43 -4.61
C THR A 146 -2.87 -5.45 -5.71
N VAL A 147 -2.39 -6.63 -5.35
CA VAL A 147 -2.16 -7.73 -6.29
C VAL A 147 -3.39 -8.61 -6.39
N PHE A 148 -3.82 -8.86 -7.62
CA PHE A 148 -4.92 -9.78 -7.92
C PHE A 148 -4.39 -11.12 -8.44
N ALA A 149 -5.20 -12.17 -8.29
CA ALA A 149 -4.90 -13.50 -8.79
C ALA A 149 -6.19 -14.24 -9.21
N GLU A 150 -6.03 -15.36 -9.92
CA GLU A 150 -7.18 -16.23 -10.29
C GLU A 150 -7.74 -17.01 -9.10
N ARG A 151 -6.96 -17.13 -8.03
CA ARG A 151 -7.34 -17.81 -6.77
C ARG A 151 -6.90 -16.95 -5.60
N ASN A 152 -7.56 -17.11 -4.44
CA ASN A 152 -7.13 -16.45 -3.21
C ASN A 152 -5.90 -17.18 -2.65
N TYR A 153 -4.82 -16.43 -2.40
CA TYR A 153 -3.59 -16.93 -1.79
C TYR A 153 -3.30 -16.16 -0.51
N ILE A 154 -3.07 -16.90 0.56
CA ILE A 154 -2.59 -16.36 1.85
C ILE A 154 -1.14 -16.81 2.00
N ILE A 155 -0.21 -15.88 1.83
CA ILE A 155 1.23 -16.16 1.85
C ILE A 155 1.86 -15.49 3.05
N LYS A 156 2.65 -16.24 3.81
CA LYS A 156 3.55 -15.73 4.83
C LYS A 156 4.96 -15.75 4.25
N GLU A 157 5.46 -14.59 3.86
CA GLU A 157 6.83 -14.43 3.37
C GLU A 157 7.78 -14.33 4.54
N VAL A 158 8.59 -15.36 4.76
CA VAL A 158 9.54 -15.42 5.88
C VAL A 158 10.75 -14.55 5.57
N ARG A 159 11.14 -13.69 6.51
CA ARG A 159 12.18 -12.66 6.32
C ARG A 159 13.42 -12.95 7.17
N SER A 160 14.24 -13.91 6.72
CA SER A 160 15.53 -14.21 7.38
C SER A 160 16.55 -13.07 7.28
N SER A 161 16.63 -12.40 6.14
CA SER A 161 17.60 -11.31 5.91
C SER A 161 17.35 -10.03 6.71
N TYR A 162 16.12 -9.84 7.21
CA TYR A 162 15.77 -8.71 8.07
C TYR A 162 16.32 -8.89 9.48
N GLU A 163 16.42 -10.12 9.94
CA GLU A 163 16.91 -10.48 11.26
C GLU A 163 18.41 -10.26 11.40
N GLU A 164 19.19 -10.60 10.37
CA GLU A 164 20.63 -10.39 10.35
C GLU A 164 21.02 -8.91 10.47
N LYS A 165 20.34 -8.04 9.71
CA LYS A 165 20.60 -6.59 9.73
C LYS A 165 20.13 -5.89 11.00
N GLN A 166 19.13 -6.44 11.69
CA GLN A 166 18.54 -5.83 12.90
C GLN A 166 19.13 -6.41 14.20
N GLY A 167 20.15 -7.27 14.12
CA GLY A 167 20.79 -7.87 15.28
C GLY A 167 19.89 -8.84 16.06
N LEU A 168 18.82 -9.34 15.45
CA LEU A 168 18.02 -10.40 16.02
C LEU A 168 18.75 -11.74 15.81
N PRO A 169 18.97 -12.56 16.85
CA PRO A 169 19.69 -13.81 16.70
C PRO A 169 18.87 -14.79 15.88
N ILE A 170 19.24 -15.03 14.63
CA ILE A 170 18.84 -16.23 13.91
C ILE A 170 19.63 -17.36 14.56
N ARG A 171 19.05 -18.05 15.51
CA ARG A 171 19.65 -19.24 16.09
C ARG A 171 19.40 -20.41 15.15
N ASP A 172 20.47 -20.94 14.61
CA ASP A 172 20.53 -22.25 13.96
C ASP A 172 19.69 -22.45 12.69
N GLY A 173 19.42 -21.39 11.92
CA GLY A 173 18.66 -21.49 10.67
C GLY A 173 17.18 -21.82 10.87
N ASN A 174 16.68 -21.71 12.08
CA ASN A 174 15.29 -22.04 12.41
C ASN A 174 14.39 -20.86 12.09
N LEU A 175 13.70 -20.94 10.96
CA LEU A 175 12.73 -19.93 10.50
C LEU A 175 11.34 -20.14 11.09
N ILE A 176 11.12 -21.26 11.76
CA ILE A 176 9.80 -21.77 12.16
C ILE A 176 9.86 -22.14 13.65
N ASP A 177 8.83 -21.83 14.41
CA ASP A 177 8.72 -22.22 15.82
C ASP A 177 8.33 -23.70 16.00
N SER A 178 8.24 -24.15 17.25
CA SER A 178 7.86 -25.54 17.59
C SER A 178 6.43 -25.92 17.17
N LYS A 179 5.60 -24.95 16.74
CA LYS A 179 4.23 -25.17 16.27
C LYS A 179 4.14 -25.14 14.74
N GLY A 180 5.28 -24.97 14.03
CA GLY A 180 5.32 -24.86 12.58
C GLY A 180 4.97 -23.46 12.05
N GLU A 181 4.93 -22.43 12.92
CA GLU A 181 4.65 -21.06 12.49
C GLU A 181 5.93 -20.26 12.27
N PRO A 182 5.99 -19.40 11.22
CA PRO A 182 7.13 -18.52 11.01
C PRO A 182 7.37 -17.59 12.19
N LEU A 183 8.65 -17.45 12.57
CA LEU A 183 9.05 -16.58 13.69
C LEU A 183 8.88 -15.10 13.34
N VAL A 184 9.25 -14.72 12.10
CA VAL A 184 9.07 -13.37 11.57
C VAL A 184 8.65 -13.48 10.11
N TYR A 185 7.60 -12.78 9.72
CA TYR A 185 7.08 -12.82 8.36
C TYR A 185 6.29 -11.55 8.05
N ASN A 186 6.09 -11.29 6.78
CA ASN A 186 5.02 -10.41 6.30
C ASN A 186 3.98 -11.22 5.52
N TYR A 187 2.77 -10.76 5.55
CA TYR A 187 1.78 -11.27 4.61
C TYR A 187 2.08 -10.74 3.20
N PHE A 188 1.81 -11.59 2.21
CA PHE A 188 1.80 -11.24 0.80
C PHE A 188 0.57 -11.90 0.15
N ASN A 189 -0.60 -11.37 0.51
CA ASN A 189 -1.87 -11.98 0.11
C ASN A 189 -2.27 -11.51 -1.30
N MET A 190 -2.83 -12.43 -2.06
CA MET A 190 -3.42 -12.13 -3.36
C MET A 190 -4.86 -12.61 -3.35
N TYR A 191 -5.76 -11.78 -3.86
CA TYR A 191 -7.18 -12.08 -3.85
C TYR A 191 -7.77 -12.02 -5.25
N THR A 192 -8.87 -12.75 -5.47
CA THR A 192 -9.63 -12.68 -6.72
C THR A 192 -10.46 -11.40 -6.79
N GLU A 193 -10.79 -10.95 -8.00
CA GLU A 193 -11.75 -9.85 -8.18
C GLU A 193 -13.09 -10.16 -7.53
N LYS A 194 -13.57 -11.40 -7.71
CA LYS A 194 -14.84 -11.85 -7.10
C LYS A 194 -14.84 -11.66 -5.59
N TYR A 195 -13.74 -12.04 -4.91
CA TYR A 195 -13.64 -11.92 -3.46
C TYR A 195 -13.75 -10.47 -2.98
N PHE A 196 -13.09 -9.53 -3.67
CA PHE A 196 -13.24 -8.12 -3.32
C PHE A 196 -14.64 -7.59 -3.60
N ARG A 197 -15.27 -8.00 -4.72
CA ARG A 197 -16.66 -7.61 -5.03
C ARG A 197 -17.63 -8.13 -3.98
N ASP A 198 -17.47 -9.37 -3.52
CA ASP A 198 -18.29 -9.96 -2.46
C ASP A 198 -18.13 -9.16 -1.15
N ILE A 199 -16.89 -8.86 -0.71
CA ILE A 199 -16.62 -8.05 0.48
C ILE A 199 -17.30 -6.67 0.39
N VAL A 200 -17.17 -5.99 -0.75
CA VAL A 200 -17.75 -4.66 -0.94
C VAL A 200 -19.27 -4.72 -0.92
N ALA A 201 -19.87 -5.73 -1.56
CA ALA A 201 -21.32 -5.93 -1.56
C ALA A 201 -21.87 -6.21 -0.15
N ASP A 202 -21.13 -6.99 0.66
CA ASP A 202 -21.49 -7.25 2.07
C ASP A 202 -21.41 -5.98 2.94
N ILE A 203 -20.50 -5.06 2.62
CA ILE A 203 -20.38 -3.77 3.34
C ILE A 203 -21.52 -2.81 2.91
N ASN A 204 -21.70 -2.63 1.60
CA ASN A 204 -22.73 -1.79 1.02
C ASN A 204 -22.95 -2.15 -0.46
N GLU A 205 -24.06 -2.78 -0.79
CA GLU A 205 -24.43 -3.20 -2.15
C GLU A 205 -24.55 -2.07 -3.17
N LYS A 206 -24.69 -0.80 -2.70
CA LYS A 206 -24.84 0.37 -3.57
C LYS A 206 -23.50 0.91 -4.09
N ILE A 207 -22.37 0.40 -3.59
CA ILE A 207 -21.06 0.82 -4.04
C ILE A 207 -20.80 0.23 -5.42
N ASP A 208 -20.45 1.09 -6.38
CA ASP A 208 -19.96 0.64 -7.68
C ASP A 208 -18.50 0.21 -7.58
N VAL A 209 -18.17 -0.94 -8.20
CA VAL A 209 -16.84 -1.55 -8.14
C VAL A 209 -16.25 -1.65 -9.53
N LYS A 210 -15.18 -0.89 -9.78
CA LYS A 210 -14.38 -0.94 -11.01
C LYS A 210 -12.98 -1.49 -10.71
N ILE A 211 -12.50 -2.42 -11.52
CA ILE A 211 -11.11 -2.90 -11.48
C ILE A 211 -10.36 -2.29 -12.66
N VAL A 212 -9.27 -1.60 -12.38
CA VAL A 212 -8.42 -0.94 -13.38
C VAL A 212 -7.04 -1.61 -13.37
N PRO A 213 -6.55 -2.12 -14.51
CA PRO A 213 -5.20 -2.65 -14.61
C PRO A 213 -4.14 -1.59 -14.23
N ASP A 214 -3.08 -2.02 -13.57
CA ASP A 214 -1.90 -1.19 -13.42
C ASP A 214 -0.93 -1.48 -14.57
N ASP A 215 -0.83 -0.55 -15.47
CA ASP A 215 -0.01 -0.63 -16.68
C ASP A 215 1.44 -0.18 -16.48
N SER A 216 1.87 0.08 -15.25
CA SER A 216 3.20 0.60 -14.91
C SER A 216 4.35 -0.20 -15.55
N TRP A 217 4.15 -1.47 -15.76
CA TRP A 217 5.16 -2.40 -16.28
C TRP A 217 4.94 -2.80 -17.74
N SER A 218 3.88 -2.34 -18.40
CA SER A 218 3.50 -2.76 -19.76
C SER A 218 4.49 -2.35 -20.84
N SER A 219 5.21 -1.25 -20.63
CA SER A 219 6.22 -0.72 -21.57
C SER A 219 7.63 -1.28 -21.38
N PHE A 220 7.84 -2.11 -20.34
CA PHE A 220 9.15 -2.69 -20.07
C PHE A 220 9.28 -4.04 -20.78
N ASP A 221 10.36 -4.21 -21.55
CA ASP A 221 10.74 -5.48 -22.14
C ASP A 221 11.10 -6.52 -21.08
N ASN A 222 11.09 -7.81 -21.45
CA ASN A 222 11.41 -8.97 -20.62
C ASN A 222 12.84 -8.98 -20.05
N THR A 223 13.58 -7.90 -20.15
CA THR A 223 14.91 -7.74 -19.59
C THR A 223 14.84 -7.29 -18.15
N ALA A 224 15.69 -7.84 -17.31
CA ALA A 224 15.94 -7.30 -15.99
C ALA A 224 16.16 -5.78 -16.15
N LEU A 225 15.35 -4.95 -15.49
CA LEU A 225 15.66 -3.55 -15.39
C LEU A 225 16.98 -3.44 -14.62
N ALA A 226 18.07 -3.43 -15.35
CA ALA A 226 19.41 -3.12 -14.87
C ALA A 226 19.42 -1.64 -14.52
N GLY A 227 18.71 -1.27 -13.46
CA GLY A 227 18.54 0.10 -13.01
C GLY A 227 18.40 0.15 -11.50
N LYS A 228 18.20 1.33 -10.98
CA LYS A 228 18.12 1.68 -9.56
C LYS A 228 17.13 0.82 -8.72
N THR A 229 16.24 0.06 -9.33
CA THR A 229 15.21 -0.72 -8.62
C THR A 229 15.39 -2.24 -8.68
N ALA A 230 16.31 -2.77 -9.51
CA ALA A 230 16.51 -4.22 -9.73
C ALA A 230 15.20 -5.03 -9.93
N THR A 231 14.16 -4.39 -10.46
CA THR A 231 12.84 -5.02 -10.66
C THR A 231 12.87 -5.89 -11.91
N LYS A 232 12.49 -7.15 -11.77
CA LYS A 232 12.28 -8.05 -12.91
C LYS A 232 10.87 -7.88 -13.46
N VAL A 233 10.74 -7.88 -14.78
CA VAL A 233 9.45 -7.82 -15.49
C VAL A 233 9.36 -8.96 -16.49
N ILE A 234 8.21 -9.63 -16.54
CA ILE A 234 7.90 -10.67 -17.53
C ILE A 234 6.52 -10.36 -18.12
N SER A 235 6.43 -10.19 -19.43
CA SER A 235 5.17 -9.91 -20.13
C SER A 235 4.38 -8.75 -19.51
N GLY A 236 5.06 -7.66 -19.21
CA GLY A 236 4.45 -6.47 -18.62
C GLY A 236 4.01 -6.61 -17.16
N LYS A 237 4.40 -7.68 -16.47
CA LYS A 237 4.10 -7.89 -15.04
C LYS A 237 5.37 -7.95 -14.20
N GLN A 238 5.33 -7.35 -13.04
CA GLN A 238 6.44 -7.41 -12.08
C GLN A 238 6.63 -8.83 -11.55
N VAL A 239 7.88 -9.23 -11.33
CA VAL A 239 8.24 -10.50 -10.66
C VAL A 239 8.90 -10.19 -9.33
N SER A 240 8.38 -10.78 -8.26
CA SER A 240 8.98 -10.74 -6.92
C SER A 240 9.29 -12.17 -6.46
N GLY A 241 10.57 -12.48 -6.29
CA GLY A 241 11.01 -13.86 -6.10
C GLY A 241 10.57 -14.71 -7.29
N ASN A 242 9.69 -15.69 -7.03
CA ASN A 242 9.09 -16.57 -8.06
C ASN A 242 7.62 -16.23 -8.34
N LEU A 243 7.10 -15.12 -7.81
CA LEU A 243 5.72 -14.70 -7.97
C LEU A 243 5.58 -13.69 -9.11
N LEU A 244 4.66 -13.94 -10.02
CA LEU A 244 4.22 -12.98 -11.04
C LEU A 244 3.10 -12.14 -10.45
N LEU A 245 3.28 -10.82 -10.43
CA LEU A 245 2.38 -9.90 -9.74
C LEU A 245 1.47 -9.18 -10.73
N ASP A 246 0.18 -9.44 -10.63
CA ASP A 246 -0.87 -8.75 -11.37
C ASP A 246 -1.41 -7.58 -10.54
N TRP A 247 -0.71 -6.46 -10.59
CA TRP A 247 -1.11 -5.24 -9.91
C TRP A 247 -2.33 -4.61 -10.57
N ARG A 248 -3.32 -4.26 -9.76
CA ARG A 248 -4.52 -3.57 -10.24
C ARG A 248 -5.01 -2.58 -9.18
N PHE A 249 -5.84 -1.65 -9.64
CA PHE A 249 -6.59 -0.75 -8.78
C PHE A 249 -8.02 -1.24 -8.63
N LEU A 250 -8.46 -1.37 -7.39
CA LEU A 250 -9.86 -1.49 -7.01
C LEU A 250 -10.37 -0.07 -6.76
N VAL A 251 -11.27 0.41 -7.61
CA VAL A 251 -11.90 1.72 -7.48
C VAL A 251 -13.34 1.52 -7.05
N LEU A 252 -13.69 2.10 -5.91
CA LEU A 252 -15.02 2.04 -5.35
C LEU A 252 -15.63 3.43 -5.43
N SER A 253 -16.87 3.54 -5.93
CA SER A 253 -17.63 4.78 -6.01
C SER A 253 -18.86 4.69 -5.14
N GLN A 254 -18.98 5.57 -4.16
CA GLN A 254 -20.17 5.70 -3.31
C GLN A 254 -21.20 6.59 -4.02
N LYS A 255 -22.46 6.16 -3.99
CA LYS A 255 -23.59 6.88 -4.60
C LYS A 255 -24.33 7.68 -3.57
#